data_ba13f52580578834c6142679057c1326
#
_entry.id   ba13f52580578834c6142679057c1326
#
_cell.length_a   1.000
_cell.length_b   1.000
_cell.length_c   1.000
_cell.angle_alpha   90.00
_cell.angle_beta   90.00
_cell.angle_gamma   90.00
#
_symmetry.space_group_name_H-M   'P 1'
#
loop_
_entity.id
_entity.type
_entity.pdbx_description
1 polymer ?
#
loop_
_entity_poly.entity_id
_entity_poly.type
_entity_poly.pdbx_seq_one_letter_code
_entity_poly.pdbx_strand_id
1 'polypeptide(L)'
;MRDNEKEMFPLVLENGDIIGAISRKEAHNGSKQLHPVVHLHVFNSKGELYLQKRPDWKDIQPGKWDTACGGHIDLGENVEIALKREVKEELGITDYIPKRIGQYVFESNCEKELIYVHKTTYNKVLHPNQEELNGGRFWTSEEIKSNLGKNIFTPNFESEYIRFFSNRE
;
A
#
# COMPACT_ATOMS: atom_id res chain seq x y z
N MET A 1 14.57 5.06 -0.69
CA MET A 1 14.72 5.99 0.45
C MET A 1 14.64 5.21 1.75
N ARG A 2 15.52 5.52 2.68
CA ARG A 2 15.53 4.83 3.98
C ARG A 2 14.43 5.36 4.89
N ASP A 3 13.89 4.50 5.72
CA ASP A 3 12.86 4.87 6.69
C ASP A 3 13.44 5.83 7.73
N ASN A 4 12.68 6.87 8.03
CA ASN A 4 13.04 7.88 9.02
C ASN A 4 12.22 7.65 10.29
N GLU A 5 12.85 7.12 11.33
CA GLU A 5 12.19 6.80 12.60
C GLU A 5 11.57 8.02 13.29
N LYS A 6 12.02 9.23 12.93
CA LYS A 6 11.50 10.49 13.49
C LYS A 6 10.32 11.07 12.72
N GLU A 7 9.94 10.46 11.58
CA GLU A 7 8.72 10.87 10.87
C GLU A 7 7.52 10.80 11.80
N MET A 8 6.60 11.77 11.65
CA MET A 8 5.40 11.85 12.47
C MET A 8 4.18 11.50 11.66
N PHE A 9 3.32 10.68 12.24
CA PHE A 9 2.04 10.27 11.64
C PHE A 9 0.89 10.71 12.53
N PRO A 10 -0.31 10.98 11.97
CA PRO A 10 -1.49 11.16 12.79
C PRO A 10 -1.80 9.88 13.56
N LEU A 11 -2.21 10.02 14.80
CA LEU A 11 -2.85 8.95 15.56
C LEU A 11 -4.34 9.09 15.34
N VAL A 12 -5.02 8.03 14.89
CA VAL A 12 -6.41 8.13 14.45
C VAL A 12 -7.31 7.10 15.14
N LEU A 13 -8.62 7.39 15.13
CA LEU A 13 -9.67 6.43 15.43
C LEU A 13 -10.02 5.66 14.15
N GLU A 14 -10.79 4.59 14.27
CA GLU A 14 -11.17 3.76 13.11
C GLU A 14 -12.02 4.52 12.09
N ASN A 15 -12.70 5.59 12.50
CA ASN A 15 -13.45 6.45 11.59
C ASN A 15 -12.58 7.49 10.88
N GLY A 16 -11.28 7.54 11.20
CA GLY A 16 -10.34 8.47 10.59
C GLY A 16 -10.12 9.77 11.37
N ASP A 17 -10.85 9.99 12.47
CA ASP A 17 -10.66 11.21 13.28
C ASP A 17 -9.27 11.21 13.91
N ILE A 18 -8.57 12.36 13.77
CA ILE A 18 -7.22 12.52 14.31
C ILE A 18 -7.33 12.87 15.79
N ILE A 19 -6.66 12.06 16.64
CA ILE A 19 -6.67 12.25 18.09
C ILE A 19 -5.29 12.52 18.68
N GLY A 20 -4.26 12.58 17.85
CA GLY A 20 -2.90 12.82 18.32
C GLY A 20 -1.89 12.63 17.21
N ALA A 21 -0.65 12.40 17.61
CA ALA A 21 0.46 12.16 16.68
C ALA A 21 1.41 11.13 17.28
N ILE A 22 2.01 10.30 16.43
CA ILE A 22 3.01 9.31 16.83
C ILE A 22 4.18 9.32 15.86
N SER A 23 5.36 8.93 16.33
CA SER A 23 6.52 8.77 15.46
C SER A 23 6.45 7.44 14.71
N ARG A 24 7.20 7.34 13.60
CA ARG A 24 7.34 6.08 12.86
C ARG A 24 7.83 4.96 13.80
N LYS A 25 8.78 5.26 14.66
CA LYS A 25 9.30 4.29 15.62
C LYS A 25 8.20 3.74 16.53
N GLU A 26 7.38 4.63 17.09
CA GLU A 26 6.26 4.23 17.94
C GLU A 26 5.20 3.46 17.18
N ALA A 27 4.94 3.85 15.93
CA ALA A 27 3.95 3.17 15.09
C ALA A 27 4.34 1.72 14.78
N HIS A 28 5.64 1.43 14.73
CA HIS A 28 6.16 0.12 14.31
C HIS A 28 6.81 -0.69 15.43
N ASN A 29 6.68 -0.27 16.69
CA ASN A 29 7.35 -0.94 17.82
C ASN A 29 6.50 -1.99 18.53
N GLY A 30 5.36 -2.38 17.96
CA GLY A 30 4.46 -3.34 18.58
C GLY A 30 3.43 -2.72 19.52
N SER A 31 3.43 -1.39 19.70
CA SER A 31 2.41 -0.70 20.51
C SER A 31 1.04 -0.73 19.83
N LYS A 32 1.03 -0.99 18.53
CA LYS A 32 -0.19 -1.12 17.71
C LYS A 32 -1.11 0.09 17.78
N GLN A 33 -0.52 1.28 17.83
CA GLN A 33 -1.28 2.52 17.75
C GLN A 33 -1.75 2.75 16.33
N LEU A 34 -3.03 3.04 16.17
CA LEU A 34 -3.66 3.14 14.85
C LEU A 34 -3.19 4.38 14.12
N HIS A 35 -2.61 4.18 12.93
CA HIS A 35 -2.14 5.26 12.08
C HIS A 35 -2.59 5.03 10.64
N PRO A 36 -2.81 6.12 9.85
CA PRO A 36 -3.42 5.99 8.53
C PRO A 36 -2.40 5.72 7.43
N VAL A 37 -2.83 4.93 6.44
CA VAL A 37 -2.04 4.51 5.29
C VAL A 37 -2.90 4.63 4.04
N VAL A 38 -2.29 4.95 2.90
CA VAL A 38 -2.96 4.94 1.60
C VAL A 38 -2.42 3.81 0.74
N HIS A 39 -3.31 3.12 0.03
CA HIS A 39 -2.96 2.11 -0.97
C HIS A 39 -3.58 2.48 -2.31
N LEU A 40 -2.85 2.22 -3.40
CA LEU A 40 -3.37 2.33 -4.76
C LEU A 40 -3.14 1.03 -5.50
N HIS A 41 -4.21 0.47 -6.06
CA HIS A 41 -4.17 -0.65 -6.98
C HIS A 41 -4.25 -0.11 -8.40
N VAL A 42 -3.32 -0.54 -9.27
CA VAL A 42 -3.24 -0.06 -10.64
C VAL A 42 -3.58 -1.22 -11.58
N PHE A 43 -4.69 -1.07 -12.29
CA PHE A 43 -5.11 -2.00 -13.33
C PHE A 43 -4.78 -1.41 -14.70
N ASN A 44 -4.57 -2.27 -15.68
CA ASN A 44 -4.56 -1.84 -17.09
C ASN A 44 -5.92 -2.16 -17.73
N SER A 45 -6.07 -1.80 -19.02
CA SER A 45 -7.33 -2.02 -19.74
C SER A 45 -7.67 -3.49 -19.94
N LYS A 46 -6.72 -4.39 -19.77
CA LYS A 46 -6.93 -5.85 -19.83
C LYS A 46 -7.40 -6.42 -18.49
N GLY A 47 -7.52 -5.58 -17.45
CA GLY A 47 -7.90 -6.04 -16.11
C GLY A 47 -6.76 -6.68 -15.33
N GLU A 48 -5.53 -6.58 -15.82
CA GLU A 48 -4.36 -7.06 -15.09
C GLU A 48 -3.96 -6.07 -14.03
N LEU A 49 -3.46 -6.58 -12.90
CA LEU A 49 -3.11 -5.78 -11.73
C LEU A 49 -1.59 -5.67 -11.59
N TYR A 50 -1.10 -4.44 -11.46
CA TYR A 50 0.32 -4.20 -11.25
C TYR A 50 0.70 -4.48 -9.80
N LEU A 51 1.73 -5.32 -9.61
CA LEU A 51 2.30 -5.56 -8.28
C LEU A 51 3.78 -5.21 -8.30
N GLN A 52 4.24 -4.66 -7.19
CA GLN A 52 5.65 -4.39 -6.98
C GLN A 52 6.31 -5.55 -6.25
N LYS A 53 7.59 -5.76 -6.49
CA LYS A 53 8.36 -6.75 -5.76
C LYS A 53 9.17 -6.06 -4.66
N ARG A 54 9.01 -6.52 -3.43
CA ARG A 54 9.79 -5.99 -2.30
C ARG A 54 11.24 -6.42 -2.44
N PRO A 55 12.21 -5.52 -2.16
CA PRO A 55 13.62 -5.90 -2.21
C PRO A 55 13.94 -7.04 -1.24
N ASP A 56 14.92 -7.86 -1.60
CA ASP A 56 15.35 -8.99 -0.78
C ASP A 56 16.03 -8.55 0.53
N TRP A 57 16.47 -7.28 0.60
CA TRP A 57 17.11 -6.73 1.79
C TRP A 57 16.13 -6.15 2.82
N LYS A 58 14.82 -6.12 2.52
CA LYS A 58 13.82 -5.63 3.49
C LYS A 58 13.71 -6.58 4.66
N ASP A 59 13.55 -6.03 5.88
CA ASP A 59 13.39 -6.82 7.09
C ASP A 59 12.04 -7.53 7.14
N ILE A 60 11.00 -6.87 6.59
CA ILE A 60 9.63 -7.39 6.63
C ILE A 60 9.27 -7.89 5.23
N GLN A 61 8.86 -9.16 5.13
CA GLN A 61 8.39 -9.81 3.90
C GLN A 61 9.34 -9.60 2.70
N PRO A 62 10.65 -9.93 2.84
CA PRO A 62 11.60 -9.71 1.74
C PRO A 62 11.25 -10.53 0.50
N GLY A 63 11.43 -9.94 -0.67
CA GLY A 63 11.27 -10.61 -1.95
C GLY A 63 9.85 -10.96 -2.35
N LYS A 64 8.85 -10.60 -1.54
CA LYS A 64 7.45 -10.89 -1.85
C LYS A 64 6.84 -9.82 -2.72
N TRP A 65 5.78 -10.19 -3.43
CA TRP A 65 5.02 -9.26 -4.26
C TRP A 65 3.94 -8.57 -3.42
N ASP A 66 3.73 -7.29 -3.68
CA ASP A 66 2.89 -6.42 -2.87
C ASP A 66 2.09 -5.45 -3.73
N THR A 67 1.16 -4.72 -3.10
CA THR A 67 0.36 -3.68 -3.72
C THR A 67 1.23 -2.70 -4.51
N ALA A 68 0.73 -2.20 -5.64
CA ALA A 68 1.46 -1.29 -6.52
C ALA A 68 2.04 -0.08 -5.79
N CYS A 69 1.27 0.51 -4.89
CA CYS A 69 1.72 1.65 -4.09
C CYS A 69 1.08 1.60 -2.71
N GLY A 70 1.88 1.80 -1.69
CA GLY A 70 1.42 1.91 -0.31
C GLY A 70 2.34 2.80 0.49
N GLY A 71 1.77 3.66 1.32
CA GLY A 71 2.57 4.55 2.15
C GLY A 71 1.76 5.22 3.23
N HIS A 72 2.46 5.80 4.19
CA HIS A 72 1.87 6.45 5.34
C HIS A 72 1.33 7.84 4.98
N ILE A 73 0.30 8.27 5.69
CA ILE A 73 -0.15 9.66 5.67
C ILE A 73 0.69 10.41 6.70
N ASP A 74 1.40 11.44 6.28
CA ASP A 74 2.21 12.24 7.20
C ASP A 74 1.33 13.20 7.98
N LEU A 75 1.82 13.61 9.15
CA LEU A 75 1.11 14.59 9.96
C LEU A 75 0.91 15.87 9.17
N GLY A 76 -0.34 16.37 9.10
CA GLY A 76 -0.71 17.55 8.33
C GLY A 76 -1.18 17.28 6.91
N GLU A 77 -1.03 16.04 6.42
CA GLU A 77 -1.58 15.66 5.11
C GLU A 77 -3.00 15.11 5.25
N ASN A 78 -3.80 15.28 4.21
CA ASN A 78 -5.05 14.52 4.06
C ASN A 78 -4.80 13.31 3.16
N VAL A 79 -5.83 12.48 2.97
CA VAL A 79 -5.73 11.25 2.18
C VAL A 79 -5.29 11.53 0.74
N GLU A 80 -5.87 12.53 0.09
CA GLU A 80 -5.60 12.88 -1.31
C GLU A 80 -4.17 13.36 -1.51
N ILE A 81 -3.68 14.19 -0.61
CA ILE A 81 -2.31 14.73 -0.67
C ILE A 81 -1.31 13.60 -0.46
N ALA A 82 -1.52 12.76 0.54
CA ALA A 82 -0.64 11.64 0.83
C ALA A 82 -0.60 10.64 -0.33
N LEU A 83 -1.76 10.33 -0.91
CA LEU A 83 -1.84 9.41 -2.05
C LEU A 83 -1.04 9.95 -3.24
N LYS A 84 -1.25 11.23 -3.58
CA LYS A 84 -0.57 11.87 -4.70
C LYS A 84 0.94 11.87 -4.51
N ARG A 85 1.40 12.17 -3.30
CA ARG A 85 2.83 12.17 -2.97
C ARG A 85 3.42 10.77 -3.09
N GLU A 86 2.79 9.77 -2.47
CA GLU A 86 3.29 8.40 -2.47
C GLU A 86 3.32 7.80 -3.88
N VAL A 87 2.28 8.03 -4.67
CA VAL A 87 2.22 7.49 -6.04
C VAL A 87 3.31 8.12 -6.91
N LYS A 88 3.54 9.43 -6.76
CA LYS A 88 4.61 10.11 -7.49
C LYS A 88 5.99 9.56 -7.09
N GLU A 89 6.20 9.35 -5.79
CA GLU A 89 7.48 8.83 -5.29
C GLU A 89 7.72 7.38 -5.72
N GLU A 90 6.70 6.52 -5.61
CA GLU A 90 6.87 5.09 -5.86
C GLU A 90 6.68 4.68 -7.31
N LEU A 91 5.74 5.30 -8.03
CA LEU A 91 5.40 4.91 -9.41
C LEU A 91 5.72 5.98 -10.45
N GLY A 92 6.10 7.18 -10.03
CA GLY A 92 6.52 8.25 -10.94
C GLY A 92 5.41 8.80 -11.82
N ILE A 93 4.15 8.68 -11.43
CA ILE A 93 3.02 9.14 -12.22
C ILE A 93 2.19 10.17 -11.48
N THR A 94 1.58 11.10 -12.25
CA THR A 94 0.69 12.15 -11.71
C THR A 94 -0.62 12.26 -12.50
N ASP A 95 -0.69 11.66 -13.68
CA ASP A 95 -1.78 11.80 -14.64
C ASP A 95 -2.75 10.61 -14.57
N TYR A 96 -3.16 10.25 -13.38
CA TYR A 96 -4.12 9.17 -13.13
C TYR A 96 -5.29 9.69 -12.32
N ILE A 97 -6.42 8.99 -12.36
CA ILE A 97 -7.64 9.33 -11.61
C ILE A 97 -7.93 8.21 -10.61
N PRO A 98 -7.63 8.42 -9.32
CA PRO A 98 -7.90 7.40 -8.31
C PRO A 98 -9.37 7.38 -7.92
N LYS A 99 -9.89 6.19 -7.62
CA LYS A 99 -11.21 5.99 -7.03
C LYS A 99 -11.05 5.31 -5.70
N ARG A 100 -11.55 5.94 -4.61
CA ARG A 100 -11.55 5.30 -3.30
C ARG A 100 -12.61 4.20 -3.30
N ILE A 101 -12.22 2.99 -2.90
CA ILE A 101 -13.11 1.83 -2.89
C ILE A 101 -13.43 1.33 -1.49
N GLY A 102 -12.72 1.82 -0.48
CA GLY A 102 -13.03 1.47 0.91
C GLY A 102 -11.92 1.82 1.86
N GLN A 103 -12.14 1.46 3.13
CA GLN A 103 -11.13 1.58 4.18
C GLN A 103 -11.35 0.47 5.19
N TYR A 104 -10.28 0.04 5.83
CA TYR A 104 -10.33 -1.02 6.84
C TYR A 104 -9.10 -0.96 7.73
N VAL A 105 -9.19 -1.63 8.88
CA VAL A 105 -8.06 -1.75 9.82
C VAL A 105 -7.32 -3.05 9.54
N PHE A 106 -6.01 -2.93 9.35
CA PHE A 106 -5.11 -4.08 9.23
C PHE A 106 -4.19 -4.10 10.44
N GLU A 107 -4.10 -5.26 11.08
CA GLU A 107 -3.23 -5.44 12.24
C GLU A 107 -2.24 -6.57 11.97
N SER A 108 -0.95 -6.28 12.17
CA SER A 108 0.12 -7.27 12.12
C SER A 108 0.70 -7.45 13.52
N ASN A 109 1.79 -8.23 13.62
CA ASN A 109 2.46 -8.42 14.91
C ASN A 109 3.08 -7.14 15.46
N CYS A 110 3.43 -6.18 14.59
CA CYS A 110 4.16 -4.99 15.00
C CYS A 110 3.41 -3.68 14.80
N GLU A 111 2.30 -3.67 14.06
CA GLU A 111 1.61 -2.42 13.76
C GLU A 111 0.12 -2.61 13.51
N LYS A 112 -0.61 -1.48 13.57
CA LYS A 112 -2.05 -1.43 13.30
C LYS A 112 -2.31 -0.22 12.40
N GLU A 113 -2.85 -0.46 11.21
CA GLU A 113 -3.03 0.56 10.17
C GLU A 113 -4.49 0.73 9.79
N LEU A 114 -4.90 1.99 9.63
CA LEU A 114 -6.17 2.32 8.95
C LEU A 114 -5.83 2.55 7.49
N ILE A 115 -6.20 1.62 6.62
CA ILE A 115 -5.83 1.64 5.20
C ILE A 115 -6.97 2.22 4.37
N TYR A 116 -6.68 3.30 3.65
CA TYR A 116 -7.59 3.88 2.66
C TYR A 116 -7.24 3.30 1.29
N VAL A 117 -8.15 2.51 0.73
CA VAL A 117 -7.90 1.72 -0.48
C VAL A 117 -8.44 2.43 -1.71
N HIS A 118 -7.60 2.55 -2.73
CA HIS A 118 -7.94 3.20 -4.00
C HIS A 118 -7.58 2.29 -5.16
N LYS A 119 -8.25 2.51 -6.30
CA LYS A 119 -7.88 1.85 -7.56
C LYS A 119 -7.88 2.86 -8.69
N THR A 120 -7.14 2.56 -9.73
CA THR A 120 -7.15 3.31 -10.99
C THR A 120 -6.90 2.37 -12.16
N THR A 121 -7.29 2.79 -13.35
CA THR A 121 -6.90 2.12 -14.61
C THR A 121 -5.88 3.01 -15.29
N TYR A 122 -4.71 2.44 -15.62
CA TYR A 122 -3.60 3.20 -16.18
C TYR A 122 -2.90 2.37 -17.23
N ASN A 123 -2.77 2.90 -18.45
CA ASN A 123 -2.22 2.16 -19.58
C ASN A 123 -0.88 2.72 -20.10
N LYS A 124 -0.39 3.77 -19.46
CA LYS A 124 0.92 4.33 -19.77
C LYS A 124 2.00 3.64 -18.98
N VAL A 125 3.26 3.92 -19.29
CA VAL A 125 4.41 3.33 -18.61
C VAL A 125 4.50 3.84 -17.17
N LEU A 126 4.67 2.92 -16.22
CA LEU A 126 4.96 3.23 -14.83
C LEU A 126 6.48 3.39 -14.67
N HIS A 127 6.89 4.23 -13.73
CA HIS A 127 8.29 4.50 -13.43
C HIS A 127 8.60 4.16 -11.97
N PRO A 128 8.65 2.86 -11.61
CA PRO A 128 8.87 2.46 -10.22
C PRO A 128 10.20 2.97 -9.68
N ASN A 129 10.20 3.37 -8.41
CA ASN A 129 11.41 3.80 -7.72
C ASN A 129 12.29 2.60 -7.44
N GLN A 130 13.41 2.48 -8.15
CA GLN A 130 14.30 1.32 -8.05
C GLN A 130 15.07 1.23 -6.72
N GLU A 131 15.15 2.32 -5.97
CA GLU A 131 15.78 2.31 -4.64
C GLU A 131 14.87 1.64 -3.60
N GLU A 132 13.56 1.77 -3.75
CA GLU A 132 12.57 1.24 -2.80
C GLU A 132 11.95 -0.07 -3.26
N LEU A 133 11.97 -0.34 -4.57
CA LEU A 133 11.27 -1.46 -5.18
C LEU A 133 12.24 -2.28 -6.04
N ASN A 134 12.08 -3.59 -6.00
CA ASN A 134 12.84 -4.51 -6.83
C ASN A 134 12.07 -4.87 -8.11
N GLY A 135 11.54 -3.84 -8.78
CA GLY A 135 10.76 -4.00 -9.99
C GLY A 135 9.28 -4.28 -9.74
N GLY A 136 8.57 -4.54 -10.82
CA GLY A 136 7.15 -4.84 -10.78
C GLY A 136 6.68 -5.34 -12.12
N ARG A 137 5.46 -5.90 -12.15
CA ARG A 137 4.82 -6.32 -13.40
C ARG A 137 3.31 -6.42 -13.22
N PHE A 138 2.60 -6.50 -14.32
CA PHE A 138 1.17 -6.80 -14.31
C PHE A 138 0.95 -8.31 -14.16
N TRP A 139 -0.07 -8.66 -13.38
CA TRP A 139 -0.49 -10.03 -13.12
C TRP A 139 -1.95 -10.18 -13.58
N THR A 140 -2.27 -11.30 -14.19
CA THR A 140 -3.67 -11.62 -14.47
C THR A 140 -4.38 -12.04 -13.18
N SER A 141 -5.70 -11.93 -13.15
CA SER A 141 -6.47 -12.38 -11.99
C SER A 141 -6.29 -13.86 -11.73
N GLU A 142 -6.14 -14.66 -12.78
CA GLU A 142 -5.89 -16.09 -12.67
C GLU A 142 -4.55 -16.39 -12.01
N GLU A 143 -3.50 -15.67 -12.41
CA GLU A 143 -2.18 -15.80 -11.80
C GLU A 143 -2.22 -15.47 -10.31
N ILE A 144 -2.90 -14.40 -9.94
CA ILE A 144 -3.00 -14.00 -8.54
C ILE A 144 -3.76 -15.08 -7.75
N LYS A 145 -4.93 -15.49 -8.22
CA LYS A 145 -5.76 -16.47 -7.52
C LYS A 145 -5.06 -17.81 -7.35
N SER A 146 -4.30 -18.26 -8.36
CA SER A 146 -3.58 -19.54 -8.27
C SER A 146 -2.38 -19.47 -7.34
N ASN A 147 -1.91 -18.29 -6.97
CA ASN A 147 -0.74 -18.11 -6.10
C ASN A 147 -1.07 -17.61 -4.70
N LEU A 148 -2.36 -17.39 -4.39
CA LEU A 148 -2.76 -17.02 -3.04
C LEU A 148 -2.45 -18.16 -2.05
N GLY A 149 -1.95 -17.79 -0.87
CA GLY A 149 -1.63 -18.76 0.17
C GLY A 149 -0.33 -19.52 -0.04
N LYS A 150 0.44 -19.18 -1.07
CA LYS A 150 1.71 -19.86 -1.39
C LYS A 150 2.95 -19.09 -0.96
N ASN A 151 2.78 -18.11 -0.10
CA ASN A 151 3.88 -17.32 0.43
C ASN A 151 4.63 -16.48 -0.64
N ILE A 152 3.92 -16.15 -1.73
CA ILE A 152 4.46 -15.35 -2.84
C ILE A 152 4.12 -13.88 -2.65
N PHE A 153 2.93 -13.59 -2.11
CA PHE A 153 2.46 -12.23 -1.84
C PHE A 153 2.58 -11.90 -0.37
N THR A 154 2.64 -10.59 -0.06
CA THR A 154 2.57 -10.18 1.34
C THR A 154 1.20 -10.52 1.93
N PRO A 155 1.12 -10.82 3.24
CA PRO A 155 -0.18 -11.09 3.88
C PRO A 155 -1.16 -9.94 3.74
N ASN A 156 -0.66 -8.70 3.79
CA ASN A 156 -1.49 -7.52 3.63
C ASN A 156 -2.13 -7.47 2.24
N PHE A 157 -1.34 -7.70 1.19
CA PHE A 157 -1.89 -7.74 -0.17
C PHE A 157 -2.94 -8.82 -0.32
N GLU A 158 -2.67 -10.05 0.17
CA GLU A 158 -3.61 -11.16 0.04
C GLU A 158 -4.94 -10.84 0.72
N SER A 159 -4.88 -10.32 1.94
CA SER A 159 -6.07 -9.92 2.69
C SER A 159 -6.88 -8.86 1.95
N GLU A 160 -6.21 -7.84 1.43
CA GLU A 160 -6.87 -6.75 0.71
C GLU A 160 -7.44 -7.21 -0.63
N TYR A 161 -6.70 -8.02 -1.37
CA TYR A 161 -7.17 -8.58 -2.64
C TYR A 161 -8.45 -9.40 -2.44
N ILE A 162 -8.46 -10.27 -1.44
CA ILE A 162 -9.63 -11.08 -1.11
C ILE A 162 -10.82 -10.19 -0.74
N ARG A 163 -10.58 -9.15 0.05
CA ARG A 163 -11.64 -8.26 0.51
C ARG A 163 -12.27 -7.45 -0.62
N PHE A 164 -11.48 -6.94 -1.55
CA PHE A 164 -11.96 -5.98 -2.55
C PHE A 164 -12.08 -6.53 -3.96
N PHE A 165 -11.35 -7.58 -4.32
CA PHE A 165 -11.24 -8.01 -5.71
C PHE A 165 -11.56 -9.48 -5.98
N SER A 166 -11.58 -10.36 -4.98
CA SER A 166 -11.72 -11.80 -5.21
C SER A 166 -13.08 -12.21 -5.78
N ASN A 167 -14.11 -11.42 -5.56
CA ASN A 167 -15.47 -11.70 -6.05
C ASN A 167 -15.75 -11.09 -7.43
N ARG A 168 -14.75 -10.53 -8.08
CA ARG A 168 -14.89 -9.96 -9.43
C ARG A 168 -14.71 -11.07 -10.46
N GLU A 169 -15.63 -11.11 -11.38
CA GLU A 169 -15.57 -12.01 -12.53
C GLU A 169 -15.07 -11.30 -13.79
#